data_ddb150aceed721aef2e394500213cbbc
#
_entry.id   ddb150aceed721aef2e394500213cbbc
#
_cell.length_a   1.000
_cell.length_b   1.000
_cell.length_c   1.000
_cell.angle_alpha   90.00
_cell.angle_beta   90.00
_cell.angle_gamma   90.00
#
_symmetry.space_group_name_H-M   'P 1'
#
loop_
_entity.id
_entity.type
_entity.pdbx_description
1 polymer ?
#
loop_
_entity_poly.entity_id
_entity_poly.type
_entity_poly.pdbx_seq_one_letter_code
_entity_poly.pdbx_strand_id
1 'polypeptide(L)'
;MPFNTIPEILDDLRAGRMVVILDDEDRENEGDLVMAAQMVRPEDVNFMVREARGLLCLTLTEQRTRQLGLRPMVSDNTSQYHTNFTVSIEAAEGVTTGISAHDRARTIQVAVKSDAKPQDLSQPGHIFPLTAQPGGVLTRAGHTEAGCDLAALAGLEPSAVLIEILHEDGSMARRPELEVFAQKHGLKIGSIADLIRYRLETEKTIQRVHEEDVETEFGPFRLVAWRDAIRRGLHYALVRGMVDDGAPVLSRVHVRNTLSDVLHLKRDDLGLTVTSALRRIADEDRGVLLVLSGEDTPEALLARLKRQPATLAPEDAQQQEWRQLGLGAQMLADLGVRKLRVLGTPRKLVGLAGFGLEVVEHV
;
A
#
# COMPACT_ATOMS: atom_id res chain seq x y z
N MET A 1 -19.38 -13.69 -5.21
CA MET A 1 -19.26 -13.99 -3.76
C MET A 1 -18.71 -12.75 -3.06
N PRO A 2 -19.11 -12.38 -1.83
CA PRO A 2 -18.40 -11.31 -1.11
C PRO A 2 -16.96 -11.77 -0.84
N PHE A 3 -16.01 -10.85 -0.84
CA PHE A 3 -14.63 -11.13 -0.46
C PHE A 3 -14.55 -11.53 1.00
N ASN A 4 -13.60 -12.40 1.34
CA ASN A 4 -13.24 -12.70 2.70
C ASN A 4 -12.51 -11.51 3.34
N THR A 5 -12.64 -11.36 4.65
CA THR A 5 -11.93 -10.33 5.40
C THR A 5 -10.43 -10.63 5.45
N ILE A 6 -9.60 -9.58 5.58
CA ILE A 6 -8.14 -9.78 5.70
C ILE A 6 -7.77 -10.67 6.90
N PRO A 7 -8.36 -10.55 8.10
CA PRO A 7 -8.12 -11.50 9.18
C PRO A 7 -8.36 -12.97 8.78
N GLU A 8 -9.44 -13.28 8.04
CA GLU A 8 -9.70 -14.65 7.56
C GLU A 8 -8.64 -15.13 6.56
N ILE A 9 -8.17 -14.24 5.67
CA ILE A 9 -7.07 -14.50 4.73
C ILE A 9 -5.77 -14.82 5.51
N LEU A 10 -5.46 -14.02 6.54
CA LEU A 10 -4.28 -14.21 7.38
C LEU A 10 -4.30 -15.53 8.14
N ASP A 11 -5.48 -15.97 8.61
CA ASP A 11 -5.63 -17.26 9.29
C ASP A 11 -5.34 -18.44 8.36
N ASP A 12 -5.70 -18.35 7.07
CA ASP A 12 -5.36 -19.37 6.09
C ASP A 12 -3.86 -19.40 5.81
N LEU A 13 -3.24 -18.24 5.63
CA LEU A 13 -1.78 -18.16 5.41
C LEU A 13 -0.98 -18.71 6.59
N ARG A 14 -1.37 -18.41 7.85
CA ARG A 14 -0.78 -18.96 9.07
C ARG A 14 -0.89 -20.49 9.11
N ALA A 15 -1.97 -21.03 8.59
CA ALA A 15 -2.20 -22.48 8.51
C ALA A 15 -1.51 -23.14 7.30
N GLY A 16 -0.70 -22.40 6.53
CA GLY A 16 -0.05 -22.89 5.32
C GLY A 16 -1.01 -23.17 4.16
N ARG A 17 -2.16 -22.50 4.12
CA ARG A 17 -3.13 -22.59 3.02
C ARG A 17 -2.94 -21.47 2.01
N MET A 18 -3.29 -21.76 0.76
CA MET A 18 -3.32 -20.75 -0.31
C MET A 18 -4.58 -19.91 -0.22
N VAL A 19 -4.50 -18.70 -0.77
CA VAL A 19 -5.60 -17.76 -0.93
C VAL A 19 -5.57 -17.18 -2.34
N VAL A 20 -6.69 -16.63 -2.81
CA VAL A 20 -6.78 -15.87 -4.06
C VAL A 20 -6.80 -14.39 -3.71
N ILE A 21 -5.90 -13.62 -4.30
CA ILE A 21 -5.82 -12.16 -4.12
C ILE A 21 -6.01 -11.48 -5.47
N LEU A 22 -6.95 -10.54 -5.53
CA LEU A 22 -7.24 -9.75 -6.72
C LEU A 22 -6.67 -8.34 -6.57
N ASP A 23 -6.18 -7.80 -7.68
CA ASP A 23 -5.90 -6.38 -7.79
C ASP A 23 -7.11 -5.60 -8.35
N ASP A 24 -6.93 -4.30 -8.61
CA ASP A 24 -7.98 -3.42 -9.10
C ASP A 24 -8.30 -3.70 -10.58
N GLU A 25 -9.59 -3.51 -10.98
CA GLU A 25 -10.04 -3.66 -12.36
C GLU A 25 -9.37 -2.67 -13.32
N ASP A 26 -8.96 -1.52 -12.81
CA ASP A 26 -8.26 -0.48 -13.58
C ASP A 26 -6.74 -0.69 -13.65
N ARG A 27 -6.18 -1.70 -12.92
CA ARG A 27 -4.75 -2.03 -12.93
C ARG A 27 -4.45 -3.22 -13.88
N GLU A 28 -4.12 -4.39 -13.39
CA GLU A 28 -3.94 -5.62 -14.18
C GLU A 28 -5.27 -6.35 -14.36
N ASN A 29 -6.18 -6.14 -13.41
CA ASN A 29 -7.48 -6.83 -13.32
C ASN A 29 -7.30 -8.34 -13.29
N GLU A 30 -6.37 -8.81 -12.46
CA GLU A 30 -5.94 -10.21 -12.37
C GLU A 30 -6.15 -10.74 -10.95
N GLY A 31 -6.01 -12.04 -10.80
CA GLY A 31 -6.00 -12.70 -9.51
C GLY A 31 -4.92 -13.76 -9.44
N ASP A 32 -4.18 -13.73 -8.34
CA ASP A 32 -3.11 -14.66 -8.08
C ASP A 32 -3.47 -15.65 -6.98
N LEU A 33 -3.02 -16.90 -7.12
CA LEU A 33 -2.84 -17.78 -5.98
C LEU A 33 -1.63 -17.30 -5.18
N VAL A 34 -1.82 -17.09 -3.88
CA VAL A 34 -0.79 -16.60 -2.97
C VAL A 34 -0.65 -17.55 -1.79
N MET A 35 0.59 -17.87 -1.42
CA MET A 35 0.93 -18.70 -0.27
C MET A 35 2.20 -18.17 0.40
N ALA A 36 2.27 -18.21 1.73
CA ALA A 36 3.50 -17.87 2.45
C ALA A 36 4.67 -18.79 2.03
N ALA A 37 5.77 -18.21 1.55
CA ALA A 37 6.85 -18.96 0.92
C ALA A 37 7.55 -19.94 1.86
N GLN A 38 7.66 -19.61 3.17
CA GLN A 38 8.26 -20.53 4.16
C GLN A 38 7.46 -21.80 4.39
N MET A 39 6.17 -21.82 4.03
CA MET A 39 5.25 -22.94 4.23
C MET A 39 5.12 -23.82 2.97
N VAL A 40 5.74 -23.40 1.84
CA VAL A 40 5.55 -24.06 0.54
C VAL A 40 6.13 -25.48 0.55
N ARG A 41 5.38 -26.40 -0.06
CA ARG A 41 5.76 -27.81 -0.25
C ARG A 41 5.69 -28.17 -1.75
N PRO A 42 6.29 -29.28 -2.17
CA PRO A 42 6.23 -29.70 -3.57
C PRO A 42 4.80 -29.87 -4.12
N GLU A 43 3.89 -30.40 -3.31
CA GLU A 43 2.48 -30.54 -3.69
C GLU A 43 1.78 -29.20 -3.92
N ASP A 44 2.17 -28.17 -3.19
CA ASP A 44 1.62 -26.80 -3.34
C ASP A 44 2.09 -26.19 -4.67
N VAL A 45 3.40 -26.31 -4.97
CA VAL A 45 3.96 -25.90 -6.27
C VAL A 45 3.28 -26.64 -7.42
N ASN A 46 3.09 -27.97 -7.29
CA ASN A 46 2.42 -28.76 -8.31
C ASN A 46 0.96 -28.33 -8.51
N PHE A 47 0.24 -28.02 -7.44
CA PHE A 47 -1.12 -27.48 -7.50
C PHE A 47 -1.15 -26.14 -8.24
N MET A 48 -0.29 -25.20 -7.83
CA MET A 48 -0.18 -23.87 -8.42
C MET A 48 0.01 -23.93 -9.94
N VAL A 49 1.02 -24.66 -10.41
CA VAL A 49 1.32 -24.70 -11.85
C VAL A 49 0.28 -25.46 -12.67
N ARG A 50 -0.39 -26.45 -12.08
CA ARG A 50 -1.42 -27.25 -12.76
C ARG A 50 -2.74 -26.50 -12.84
N GLU A 51 -3.18 -25.88 -11.76
CA GLU A 51 -4.49 -25.27 -11.65
C GLU A 51 -4.49 -23.79 -12.08
N ALA A 52 -3.46 -23.02 -11.69
CA ALA A 52 -3.39 -21.59 -12.01
C ALA A 52 -2.72 -21.31 -13.37
N ARG A 53 -1.70 -22.02 -13.77
CA ARG A 53 -1.03 -22.02 -15.09
C ARG A 53 -0.17 -20.80 -15.43
N GLY A 54 -0.09 -19.79 -14.54
CA GLY A 54 0.72 -18.59 -14.69
C GLY A 54 2.22 -18.79 -14.47
N LEU A 55 2.95 -17.72 -14.24
CA LEU A 55 4.37 -17.75 -13.90
C LEU A 55 4.57 -17.89 -12.38
N LEU A 56 5.20 -18.95 -11.93
CA LEU A 56 5.51 -19.12 -10.51
C LEU A 56 6.59 -18.15 -10.06
N CYS A 57 6.22 -17.17 -9.26
CA CYS A 57 7.09 -16.13 -8.75
C CYS A 57 7.28 -16.21 -7.23
N LEU A 58 8.39 -15.64 -6.74
CA LEU A 58 8.73 -15.54 -5.32
C LEU A 58 8.85 -14.07 -4.94
N THR A 59 7.91 -13.55 -4.14
CA THR A 59 8.02 -12.17 -3.66
C THR A 59 8.96 -12.08 -2.47
N LEU A 60 9.86 -11.11 -2.51
CA LEU A 60 10.88 -10.87 -1.49
C LEU A 60 10.93 -9.39 -1.13
N THR A 61 11.22 -9.09 0.12
CA THR A 61 11.52 -7.70 0.52
C THR A 61 12.84 -7.23 -0.09
N GLU A 62 13.02 -5.93 -0.23
CA GLU A 62 14.29 -5.34 -0.67
C GLU A 62 15.47 -5.77 0.23
N GLN A 63 15.23 -5.91 1.54
CA GLN A 63 16.23 -6.39 2.48
C GLN A 63 16.66 -7.83 2.14
N ARG A 64 15.70 -8.71 1.83
CA ARG A 64 15.97 -10.11 1.49
C ARG A 64 16.69 -10.22 0.14
N THR A 65 16.28 -9.46 -0.88
CA THR A 65 16.98 -9.46 -2.17
C THR A 65 18.43 -8.99 -2.05
N ARG A 66 18.70 -7.98 -1.22
CA ARG A 66 20.07 -7.54 -0.91
C ARG A 66 20.87 -8.62 -0.17
N GLN A 67 20.28 -9.27 0.83
CA GLN A 67 20.91 -10.38 1.60
C GLN A 67 21.35 -11.51 0.67
N LEU A 68 20.51 -11.87 -0.31
CA LEU A 68 20.78 -12.93 -1.29
C LEU A 68 21.65 -12.47 -2.47
N GLY A 69 22.03 -11.19 -2.53
CA GLY A 69 22.82 -10.66 -3.64
C GLY A 69 22.11 -10.69 -4.99
N LEU A 70 20.77 -10.68 -5.00
CA LEU A 70 19.97 -10.72 -6.22
C LEU A 70 20.00 -9.37 -6.92
N ARG A 71 20.37 -9.38 -8.21
CA ARG A 71 20.41 -8.18 -9.05
C ARG A 71 19.11 -8.07 -9.85
N PRO A 72 18.67 -6.84 -10.20
CA PRO A 72 17.59 -6.67 -11.16
C PRO A 72 17.84 -7.47 -12.45
N MET A 73 16.79 -8.02 -13.03
CA MET A 73 16.86 -8.81 -14.25
C MET A 73 17.36 -7.96 -15.42
N VAL A 74 17.00 -6.67 -15.42
CA VAL A 74 17.41 -5.68 -16.44
C VAL A 74 17.90 -4.41 -15.76
N SER A 75 18.78 -3.65 -16.42
CA SER A 75 19.26 -2.36 -15.93
C SER A 75 18.22 -1.24 -16.12
N ASP A 76 17.36 -1.37 -17.13
CA ASP A 76 16.30 -0.43 -17.44
C ASP A 76 14.98 -1.19 -17.57
N ASN A 77 14.07 -0.96 -16.63
CA ASN A 77 12.77 -1.63 -16.56
C ASN A 77 11.75 -0.82 -17.36
N THR A 78 11.40 -1.30 -18.54
CA THR A 78 10.42 -0.69 -19.45
C THR A 78 9.05 -1.39 -19.40
N SER A 79 8.81 -2.30 -18.43
CA SER A 79 7.52 -2.96 -18.30
C SER A 79 6.43 -1.98 -17.85
N GLN A 80 5.21 -2.20 -18.33
CA GLN A 80 4.07 -1.29 -18.10
C GLN A 80 3.84 -1.00 -16.62
N TYR A 81 3.90 -2.01 -15.76
CA TYR A 81 3.65 -1.91 -14.32
C TYR A 81 4.94 -1.86 -13.48
N HIS A 82 6.11 -1.73 -14.13
CA HIS A 82 7.42 -1.67 -13.48
C HIS A 82 7.66 -2.78 -12.45
N THR A 83 7.20 -4.01 -12.73
CA THR A 83 7.41 -5.16 -11.85
C THR A 83 8.90 -5.46 -11.70
N ASN A 84 9.40 -5.44 -10.47
CA ASN A 84 10.82 -5.53 -10.16
C ASN A 84 11.33 -6.97 -10.15
N PHE A 85 11.41 -7.58 -11.32
CA PHE A 85 12.06 -8.88 -11.49
C PHE A 85 13.54 -8.79 -11.13
N THR A 86 14.02 -9.80 -10.40
CA THR A 86 15.46 -10.09 -10.30
C THR A 86 15.86 -11.19 -11.28
N VAL A 87 17.16 -11.45 -11.41
CA VAL A 87 17.61 -12.65 -12.09
C VAL A 87 16.98 -13.88 -11.46
N SER A 88 16.60 -14.86 -12.30
CA SER A 88 16.01 -16.11 -11.81
C SER A 88 17.03 -16.94 -11.02
N ILE A 89 16.55 -17.76 -10.10
CA ILE A 89 17.38 -18.49 -9.15
C ILE A 89 17.08 -19.99 -9.15
N GLU A 90 18.08 -20.74 -8.69
CA GLU A 90 18.00 -22.15 -8.37
C GLU A 90 18.70 -22.41 -7.04
N ALA A 91 18.28 -23.42 -6.25
CA ALA A 91 19.08 -23.84 -5.11
C ALA A 91 20.42 -24.40 -5.59
N ALA A 92 21.53 -24.03 -4.94
CA ALA A 92 22.85 -24.54 -5.30
C ALA A 92 22.98 -26.02 -5.04
N GLU A 93 22.20 -26.58 -4.10
CA GLU A 93 22.23 -27.99 -3.71
C GLU A 93 20.82 -28.56 -3.48
N GLY A 94 20.67 -29.86 -3.73
CA GLY A 94 19.43 -30.60 -3.46
C GLY A 94 18.36 -30.44 -4.53
N VAL A 95 18.77 -30.09 -5.75
CA VAL A 95 17.93 -30.03 -6.97
C VAL A 95 18.52 -30.86 -8.08
N THR A 96 17.71 -31.24 -9.06
CA THR A 96 18.14 -31.93 -10.27
C THR A 96 18.27 -30.96 -11.44
N THR A 97 17.25 -30.85 -12.30
CA THR A 97 17.22 -29.88 -13.41
C THR A 97 16.54 -28.56 -13.06
N GLY A 98 16.02 -28.44 -11.84
CA GLY A 98 15.43 -27.23 -11.31
C GLY A 98 13.94 -27.03 -11.59
N ILE A 99 13.39 -27.59 -12.67
CA ILE A 99 12.02 -27.35 -13.13
C ILE A 99 10.94 -28.16 -12.41
N SER A 100 11.29 -29.28 -11.77
CA SER A 100 10.31 -30.11 -11.07
C SER A 100 9.64 -29.32 -9.91
N ALA A 101 8.43 -29.74 -9.51
CA ALA A 101 7.76 -29.15 -8.35
C ALA A 101 8.62 -29.29 -7.07
N HIS A 102 9.35 -30.40 -6.94
CA HIS A 102 10.28 -30.63 -5.84
C HIS A 102 11.45 -29.66 -5.87
N ASP A 103 12.09 -29.49 -7.02
CA ASP A 103 13.25 -28.61 -7.18
C ASP A 103 12.86 -27.15 -6.94
N ARG A 104 11.72 -26.69 -7.50
CA ARG A 104 11.21 -25.34 -7.30
C ARG A 104 10.82 -25.07 -5.84
N ALA A 105 10.13 -26.01 -5.18
CA ALA A 105 9.84 -25.91 -3.75
C ALA A 105 11.13 -25.82 -2.92
N ARG A 106 12.13 -26.65 -3.25
CA ARG A 106 13.44 -26.62 -2.61
C ARG A 106 14.14 -25.26 -2.77
N THR A 107 14.14 -24.72 -3.98
CA THR A 107 14.73 -23.40 -4.28
C THR A 107 14.05 -22.29 -3.47
N ILE A 108 12.71 -22.26 -3.42
CA ILE A 108 11.93 -21.31 -2.62
C ILE A 108 12.31 -21.45 -1.13
N GLN A 109 12.27 -22.66 -0.58
CA GLN A 109 12.61 -22.91 0.83
C GLN A 109 14.03 -22.46 1.19
N VAL A 110 15.00 -22.65 0.30
CA VAL A 110 16.39 -22.19 0.50
C VAL A 110 16.45 -20.66 0.51
N ALA A 111 15.80 -20.00 -0.44
CA ALA A 111 15.83 -18.56 -0.59
C ALA A 111 15.19 -17.79 0.60
N VAL A 112 14.22 -18.40 1.30
CA VAL A 112 13.51 -17.74 2.39
C VAL A 112 13.99 -18.13 3.79
N LYS A 113 15.01 -18.98 3.92
CA LYS A 113 15.64 -19.25 5.23
C LYS A 113 16.21 -17.97 5.83
N SER A 114 16.10 -17.83 7.14
CA SER A 114 16.61 -16.64 7.86
C SER A 114 18.12 -16.42 7.67
N ASP A 115 18.88 -17.50 7.56
CA ASP A 115 20.33 -17.55 7.39
C ASP A 115 20.80 -17.75 5.94
N ALA A 116 19.86 -17.65 4.96
CA ALA A 116 20.17 -17.82 3.53
C ALA A 116 21.23 -16.83 3.04
N LYS A 117 22.16 -17.32 2.24
CA LYS A 117 23.31 -16.57 1.71
C LYS A 117 23.34 -16.66 0.17
N PRO A 118 24.06 -15.73 -0.50
CA PRO A 118 24.17 -15.75 -1.96
C PRO A 118 24.67 -17.08 -2.54
N GLN A 119 25.60 -17.75 -1.84
CA GLN A 119 26.17 -19.04 -2.29
C GLN A 119 25.22 -20.23 -2.16
N ASP A 120 24.10 -20.08 -1.45
CA ASP A 120 23.08 -21.13 -1.36
C ASP A 120 22.21 -21.19 -2.64
N LEU A 121 22.41 -20.22 -3.54
CA LEU A 121 21.66 -20.07 -4.78
C LEU A 121 22.60 -20.03 -5.99
N SER A 122 22.14 -20.62 -7.09
CA SER A 122 22.71 -20.49 -8.43
C SER A 122 21.84 -19.59 -9.30
N GLN A 123 22.42 -18.97 -10.33
CA GLN A 123 21.77 -18.09 -11.28
C GLN A 123 22.25 -18.41 -12.70
N PRO A 124 21.36 -18.48 -13.72
CA PRO A 124 19.89 -18.42 -13.64
C PRO A 124 19.28 -19.71 -13.10
N GLY A 125 17.95 -19.71 -12.89
CA GLY A 125 17.19 -20.88 -12.44
C GLY A 125 15.72 -20.81 -12.86
N HIS A 126 14.85 -21.56 -12.17
CA HIS A 126 13.46 -21.77 -12.53
C HIS A 126 12.48 -21.13 -11.53
N ILE A 127 12.97 -20.35 -10.58
CA ILE A 127 12.17 -19.46 -9.72
C ILE A 127 12.50 -18.02 -10.06
N PHE A 128 11.47 -17.19 -10.15
CA PHE A 128 11.55 -15.79 -10.56
C PHE A 128 11.26 -14.88 -9.34
N PRO A 129 12.32 -14.38 -8.65
CA PRO A 129 12.10 -13.49 -7.53
C PRO A 129 11.65 -12.09 -8.00
N LEU A 130 10.71 -11.52 -7.23
CA LEU A 130 10.19 -10.16 -7.39
C LEU A 130 10.53 -9.36 -6.13
N THR A 131 11.10 -8.18 -6.30
CA THR A 131 11.42 -7.29 -5.19
C THR A 131 10.24 -6.39 -4.88
N ALA A 132 9.63 -6.54 -3.70
CA ALA A 132 8.58 -5.67 -3.23
C ALA A 132 9.11 -4.27 -2.90
N GLN A 133 8.33 -3.24 -3.22
CA GLN A 133 8.64 -1.86 -2.86
C GLN A 133 8.61 -1.67 -1.32
N PRO A 134 9.55 -0.89 -0.75
CA PRO A 134 9.46 -0.49 0.66
C PRO A 134 8.13 0.19 0.97
N GLY A 135 7.47 -0.24 2.05
CA GLY A 135 6.12 0.20 2.41
C GLY A 135 5.00 -0.70 1.88
N GLY A 136 5.33 -1.71 1.05
CA GLY A 136 4.39 -2.73 0.59
C GLY A 136 3.23 -2.14 -0.22
N VAL A 137 2.02 -2.68 -0.04
CA VAL A 137 0.81 -2.22 -0.78
C VAL A 137 0.47 -0.75 -0.52
N LEU A 138 0.97 -0.14 0.55
CA LEU A 138 0.82 1.30 0.81
C LEU A 138 1.70 2.17 -0.11
N THR A 139 2.66 1.58 -0.81
CA THR A 139 3.51 2.25 -1.81
C THR A 139 3.16 1.85 -3.23
N ARG A 140 2.90 0.55 -3.48
CA ARG A 140 2.49 0.02 -4.79
C ARG A 140 1.45 -1.08 -4.58
N ALA A 141 0.25 -0.89 -5.17
CA ALA A 141 -0.89 -1.80 -5.02
C ALA A 141 -0.77 -3.05 -5.92
N GLY A 142 0.36 -3.74 -5.87
CA GLY A 142 0.63 -4.93 -6.68
C GLY A 142 0.67 -6.23 -5.86
N HIS A 143 0.48 -7.37 -6.55
CA HIS A 143 0.53 -8.70 -5.95
C HIS A 143 1.89 -8.99 -5.28
N THR A 144 2.99 -8.47 -5.82
CA THR A 144 4.34 -8.57 -5.23
C THR A 144 4.37 -8.03 -3.79
N GLU A 145 3.86 -6.82 -3.61
CA GLU A 145 3.78 -6.14 -2.32
C GLU A 145 2.77 -6.84 -1.41
N ALA A 146 1.61 -7.21 -1.95
CA ALA A 146 0.56 -7.91 -1.21
C ALA A 146 1.05 -9.24 -0.64
N GLY A 147 1.83 -10.02 -1.40
CA GLY A 147 2.40 -11.27 -0.93
C GLY A 147 3.32 -11.10 0.28
N CYS A 148 4.24 -10.13 0.22
CA CYS A 148 5.13 -9.81 1.34
C CYS A 148 4.37 -9.29 2.57
N ASP A 149 3.41 -8.39 2.37
CA ASP A 149 2.61 -7.79 3.44
C ASP A 149 1.73 -8.83 4.14
N LEU A 150 1.03 -9.65 3.39
CA LEU A 150 0.17 -10.71 3.94
C LEU A 150 0.98 -11.71 4.75
N ALA A 151 2.16 -12.13 4.26
CA ALA A 151 3.05 -13.02 5.00
C ALA A 151 3.53 -12.36 6.30
N ALA A 152 3.95 -11.10 6.26
CA ALA A 152 4.37 -10.34 7.44
C ALA A 152 3.25 -10.17 8.46
N LEU A 153 2.04 -9.79 8.03
CA LEU A 153 0.86 -9.65 8.89
C LEU A 153 0.39 -10.98 9.49
N ALA A 154 0.65 -12.10 8.78
CA ALA A 154 0.45 -13.42 9.32
C ALA A 154 1.50 -13.83 10.37
N GLY A 155 2.56 -13.02 10.61
CA GLY A 155 3.66 -13.32 11.53
C GLY A 155 4.67 -14.32 10.96
N LEU A 156 4.74 -14.43 9.63
CA LEU A 156 5.62 -15.31 8.89
C LEU A 156 6.77 -14.51 8.26
N GLU A 157 7.74 -15.21 7.62
CA GLU A 157 8.76 -14.52 6.83
C GLU A 157 8.09 -13.67 5.75
N PRO A 158 8.45 -12.39 5.59
CA PRO A 158 7.85 -11.46 4.61
C PRO A 158 8.15 -11.85 3.16
N SER A 159 7.67 -13.00 2.75
CA SER A 159 7.85 -13.59 1.43
C SER A 159 6.68 -14.50 1.07
N ALA A 160 6.27 -14.49 -0.17
CA ALA A 160 5.19 -15.32 -0.67
C ALA A 160 5.54 -15.94 -2.02
N VAL A 161 4.97 -17.10 -2.29
CA VAL A 161 4.89 -17.65 -3.64
C VAL A 161 3.58 -17.20 -4.23
N LEU A 162 3.60 -16.74 -5.46
CA LEU A 162 2.41 -16.34 -6.20
C LEU A 162 2.47 -16.83 -7.64
N ILE A 163 1.30 -16.96 -8.24
CA ILE A 163 1.12 -17.37 -9.63
C ILE A 163 -0.23 -16.84 -10.13
N GLU A 164 -0.23 -16.24 -11.30
CA GLU A 164 -1.44 -15.73 -11.94
C GLU A 164 -2.39 -16.88 -12.31
N ILE A 165 -3.70 -16.64 -12.20
CA ILE A 165 -4.74 -17.63 -12.55
C ILE A 165 -5.21 -17.38 -13.97
N LEU A 166 -5.01 -18.37 -14.85
CA LEU A 166 -5.41 -18.38 -16.24
C LEU A 166 -6.52 -19.41 -16.49
N HIS A 167 -7.31 -19.16 -17.51
CA HIS A 167 -8.24 -20.13 -18.09
C HIS A 167 -7.49 -21.30 -18.76
N GLU A 168 -8.24 -22.35 -19.10
CA GLU A 168 -7.68 -23.52 -19.82
C GLU A 168 -7.19 -23.17 -21.23
N ASP A 169 -7.77 -22.13 -21.85
CA ASP A 169 -7.34 -21.62 -23.15
C ASP A 169 -6.13 -20.69 -23.08
N GLY A 170 -5.61 -20.40 -21.87
CA GLY A 170 -4.47 -19.55 -21.62
C GLY A 170 -4.80 -18.06 -21.49
N SER A 171 -6.07 -17.66 -21.60
CA SER A 171 -6.48 -16.27 -21.31
C SER A 171 -6.51 -15.99 -19.81
N MET A 172 -6.42 -14.71 -19.42
CA MET A 172 -6.44 -14.33 -18.00
C MET A 172 -7.83 -14.49 -17.39
N ALA A 173 -7.92 -15.17 -16.25
CA ALA A 173 -9.14 -15.22 -15.46
C ALA A 173 -9.42 -13.86 -14.81
N ARG A 174 -10.68 -13.43 -14.82
CA ARG A 174 -11.15 -12.18 -14.20
C ARG A 174 -12.02 -12.50 -13.01
N ARG A 175 -12.48 -11.49 -12.30
CA ARG A 175 -13.19 -11.64 -11.03
C ARG A 175 -14.30 -12.72 -11.05
N PRO A 176 -15.24 -12.80 -12.03
CA PRO A 176 -16.28 -13.82 -12.01
C PRO A 176 -15.72 -15.25 -12.02
N GLU A 177 -14.69 -15.49 -12.82
CA GLU A 177 -14.04 -16.80 -12.97
C GLU A 177 -13.17 -17.13 -11.75
N LEU A 178 -12.53 -16.11 -11.16
CA LEU A 178 -11.74 -16.25 -9.93
C LEU A 178 -12.61 -16.63 -8.72
N GLU A 179 -13.83 -16.09 -8.64
CA GLU A 179 -14.80 -16.49 -7.62
C GLU A 179 -15.21 -17.98 -7.79
N VAL A 180 -15.41 -18.44 -9.03
CA VAL A 180 -15.70 -19.84 -9.34
C VAL A 180 -14.49 -20.74 -9.02
N PHE A 181 -13.29 -20.29 -9.37
CA PHE A 181 -12.05 -21.00 -9.07
C PHE A 181 -11.85 -21.16 -7.55
N ALA A 182 -12.00 -20.07 -6.80
CA ALA A 182 -11.88 -20.08 -5.35
C ALA A 182 -12.90 -21.04 -4.71
N GLN A 183 -14.16 -21.01 -5.16
CA GLN A 183 -15.19 -21.91 -4.68
C GLN A 183 -14.89 -23.39 -5.01
N LYS A 184 -14.46 -23.67 -6.23
CA LYS A 184 -14.12 -25.03 -6.69
C LYS A 184 -13.02 -25.68 -5.85
N HIS A 185 -12.05 -24.86 -5.43
CA HIS A 185 -10.88 -25.34 -4.68
C HIS A 185 -10.97 -25.10 -3.17
N GLY A 186 -12.07 -24.52 -2.67
CA GLY A 186 -12.26 -24.22 -1.24
C GLY A 186 -11.30 -23.18 -0.72
N LEU A 187 -10.91 -22.21 -1.55
CA LEU A 187 -9.96 -21.13 -1.24
C LEU A 187 -10.70 -19.87 -0.82
N LYS A 188 -10.10 -19.12 0.08
CA LYS A 188 -10.55 -17.76 0.39
C LYS A 188 -10.10 -16.80 -0.70
N ILE A 189 -10.89 -15.76 -0.90
CA ILE A 189 -10.67 -14.74 -1.93
C ILE A 189 -10.74 -13.34 -1.30
N GLY A 190 -9.75 -12.51 -1.57
CA GLY A 190 -9.67 -11.13 -1.07
C GLY A 190 -9.12 -10.18 -2.12
N SER A 191 -9.03 -8.89 -1.77
CA SER A 191 -8.50 -7.86 -2.67
C SER A 191 -7.33 -7.08 -2.05
N ILE A 192 -6.45 -6.57 -2.90
CA ILE A 192 -5.37 -5.66 -2.49
C ILE A 192 -5.97 -4.37 -1.91
N ALA A 193 -7.10 -3.91 -2.43
CA ALA A 193 -7.83 -2.76 -1.90
C ALA A 193 -8.23 -2.94 -0.42
N ASP A 194 -8.75 -4.12 -0.05
CA ASP A 194 -9.09 -4.44 1.33
C ASP A 194 -7.84 -4.55 2.22
N LEU A 195 -6.73 -5.07 1.67
CA LEU A 195 -5.45 -5.13 2.38
C LEU A 195 -4.89 -3.73 2.67
N ILE A 196 -4.94 -2.82 1.70
CA ILE A 196 -4.55 -1.41 1.89
C ILE A 196 -5.37 -0.80 3.01
N ARG A 197 -6.71 -0.94 2.97
CA ARG A 197 -7.60 -0.41 4.00
C ARG A 197 -7.27 -1.00 5.37
N TYR A 198 -7.11 -2.32 5.47
CA TYR A 198 -6.76 -3.00 6.71
C TYR A 198 -5.45 -2.49 7.31
N ARG A 199 -4.40 -2.32 6.50
CA ARG A 199 -3.11 -1.77 6.94
C ARG A 199 -3.23 -0.32 7.41
N LEU A 200 -3.97 0.53 6.68
CA LEU A 200 -4.21 1.92 7.08
C LEU A 200 -4.96 2.03 8.41
N GLU A 201 -5.89 1.12 8.69
CA GLU A 201 -6.67 1.09 9.92
C GLU A 201 -5.90 0.51 11.12
N THR A 202 -5.00 -0.44 10.89
CA THR A 202 -4.33 -1.19 11.96
C THR A 202 -2.89 -0.78 12.23
N GLU A 203 -2.20 -0.18 11.27
CA GLU A 203 -0.79 0.21 11.40
C GLU A 203 -0.64 1.70 11.70
N LYS A 204 0.19 2.03 12.68
CA LYS A 204 0.60 3.42 12.92
C LYS A 204 1.78 3.76 12.01
N THR A 205 1.50 4.44 10.89
CA THR A 205 2.51 4.80 9.87
C THR A 205 3.16 6.17 10.10
N ILE A 206 2.75 6.88 11.15
CA ILE A 206 3.27 8.20 11.50
C ILE A 206 3.95 8.20 12.88
N GLN A 207 4.98 9.00 13.01
CA GLN A 207 5.67 9.25 14.29
C GLN A 207 5.70 10.75 14.57
N ARG A 208 5.14 11.20 15.69
CA ARG A 208 5.28 12.59 16.16
C ARG A 208 6.75 12.86 16.46
N VAL A 209 7.33 13.89 15.85
CA VAL A 209 8.76 14.21 15.95
C VAL A 209 9.03 15.61 16.49
N HIS A 210 8.04 16.49 16.47
CA HIS A 210 8.17 17.85 17.00
C HIS A 210 6.83 18.44 17.41
N GLU A 211 6.85 19.29 18.44
CA GLU A 211 5.69 20.05 18.90
C GLU A 211 6.19 21.35 19.56
N GLU A 212 5.60 22.50 19.18
CA GLU A 212 5.90 23.82 19.76
C GLU A 212 4.75 24.80 19.57
N ASP A 213 4.67 25.80 20.42
CA ASP A 213 3.77 26.95 20.21
C ASP A 213 4.42 27.94 19.27
N VAL A 214 3.67 28.37 18.25
CA VAL A 214 4.15 29.29 17.20
C VAL A 214 3.21 30.47 17.05
N GLU A 215 3.77 31.64 16.75
CA GLU A 215 3.01 32.80 16.34
C GLU A 215 2.90 32.85 14.82
N THR A 216 1.69 33.06 14.30
CA THR A 216 1.43 33.21 12.87
C THR A 216 0.76 34.54 12.56
N GLU A 217 0.61 34.94 11.30
CA GLU A 217 -0.18 36.09 10.90
C GLU A 217 -1.67 36.01 11.29
N PHE A 218 -2.15 34.80 11.70
CA PHE A 218 -3.51 34.54 12.18
C PHE A 218 -3.56 34.36 13.71
N GLY A 219 -2.50 34.76 14.43
CA GLY A 219 -2.32 34.60 15.87
C GLY A 219 -1.65 33.28 16.27
N PRO A 220 -1.72 32.91 17.57
CA PRO A 220 -1.01 31.77 18.10
C PRO A 220 -1.64 30.45 17.68
N PHE A 221 -0.79 29.48 17.32
CA PHE A 221 -1.11 28.09 17.06
C PHE A 221 -0.09 27.17 17.72
N ARG A 222 -0.48 25.95 18.00
CA ARG A 222 0.42 24.85 18.33
C ARG A 222 0.79 24.10 17.05
N LEU A 223 2.07 24.11 16.67
CA LEU A 223 2.61 23.35 15.56
C LEU A 223 2.98 21.96 16.03
N VAL A 224 2.49 20.93 15.34
CA VAL A 224 2.89 19.55 15.55
C VAL A 224 3.40 18.97 14.24
N ALA A 225 4.50 18.23 14.28
CA ALA A 225 5.08 17.60 13.10
C ALA A 225 5.20 16.09 13.27
N TRP A 226 4.86 15.36 12.20
CA TRP A 226 5.01 13.91 12.13
C TRP A 226 5.92 13.53 10.96
N ARG A 227 6.70 12.48 11.19
CA ARG A 227 7.43 11.78 10.14
C ARG A 227 6.59 10.63 9.63
N ASP A 228 6.41 10.56 8.31
CA ASP A 228 5.87 9.40 7.61
C ASP A 228 6.93 8.29 7.57
N ALA A 229 6.65 7.14 8.15
CA ALA A 229 7.57 5.99 8.19
C ALA A 229 7.78 5.37 6.79
N ILE A 230 6.83 5.55 5.86
CA ILE A 230 6.85 4.93 4.52
C ILE A 230 7.62 5.81 3.53
N ARG A 231 7.22 7.06 3.34
CA ARG A 231 7.84 8.00 2.36
C ARG A 231 8.88 8.94 2.97
N ARG A 232 9.11 8.84 4.28
CA ARG A 232 10.06 9.68 5.04
C ARG A 232 9.80 11.19 4.92
N GLY A 233 8.58 11.57 4.50
CA GLY A 233 8.13 12.96 4.46
C GLY A 233 7.78 13.50 5.85
N LEU A 234 7.71 14.84 5.97
CA LEU A 234 7.17 15.49 7.15
C LEU A 234 5.78 16.06 6.86
N HIS A 235 4.84 15.79 7.77
CA HIS A 235 3.51 16.34 7.77
C HIS A 235 3.33 17.22 8.99
N TYR A 236 2.47 18.22 8.90
CA TYR A 236 2.30 19.23 9.93
C TYR A 236 0.84 19.38 10.33
N ALA A 237 0.61 19.77 11.58
CA ALA A 237 -0.66 20.36 12.02
C ALA A 237 -0.43 21.71 12.63
N LEU A 238 -1.36 22.64 12.34
CA LEU A 238 -1.56 23.87 13.10
C LEU A 238 -2.84 23.71 13.88
N VAL A 239 -2.74 23.69 15.21
CA VAL A 239 -3.82 23.42 16.14
C VAL A 239 -4.13 24.68 16.92
N ARG A 240 -5.40 25.05 16.97
CA ARG A 240 -5.90 26.17 17.77
C ARG A 240 -6.88 25.68 18.81
N GLY A 241 -6.69 26.13 20.05
CA GLY A 241 -7.55 25.73 21.18
C GLY A 241 -7.44 24.26 21.57
N MET A 242 -8.34 23.83 22.44
CA MET A 242 -8.42 22.44 22.92
C MET A 242 -9.17 21.58 21.90
N VAL A 243 -8.62 20.43 21.49
CA VAL A 243 -9.17 19.58 20.42
C VAL A 243 -9.39 18.12 20.82
N ASP A 244 -9.04 17.77 22.07
CA ASP A 244 -9.07 16.42 22.64
C ASP A 244 -10.12 16.21 23.73
N ASP A 245 -11.06 17.14 23.87
CA ASP A 245 -12.15 17.11 24.86
C ASP A 245 -13.43 16.39 24.38
N GLY A 246 -13.39 15.82 23.17
CA GLY A 246 -14.53 15.10 22.57
C GLY A 246 -15.58 15.95 21.89
N ALA A 247 -15.49 17.30 21.97
CA ALA A 247 -16.40 18.18 21.24
C ALA A 247 -16.02 18.26 19.74
N PRO A 248 -16.96 18.64 18.85
CA PRO A 248 -16.68 18.78 17.42
C PRO A 248 -15.58 19.81 17.13
N VAL A 249 -14.62 19.43 16.28
CA VAL A 249 -13.45 20.25 15.92
C VAL A 249 -13.49 20.60 14.45
N LEU A 250 -13.37 21.90 14.11
CA LEU A 250 -13.20 22.34 12.73
C LEU A 250 -11.87 21.81 12.20
N SER A 251 -11.92 20.95 11.18
CA SER A 251 -10.76 20.22 10.70
C SER A 251 -10.62 20.31 9.19
N ARG A 252 -9.39 20.59 8.73
CA ARG A 252 -9.04 20.58 7.32
C ARG A 252 -7.83 19.72 7.10
N VAL A 253 -7.92 18.75 6.18
CA VAL A 253 -6.76 18.06 5.60
C VAL A 253 -6.43 18.76 4.29
N HIS A 254 -5.25 19.35 4.21
CA HIS A 254 -4.74 20.06 3.05
C HIS A 254 -3.49 19.36 2.54
N VAL A 255 -3.45 19.04 1.26
CA VAL A 255 -2.24 18.56 0.58
C VAL A 255 -1.50 19.76 0.05
N ARG A 256 -0.24 19.95 0.45
CA ARG A 256 0.60 21.07 0.00
C ARG A 256 0.58 21.20 -1.52
N ASN A 257 0.37 22.41 -1.99
CA ASN A 257 0.31 22.75 -3.40
C ASN A 257 1.05 24.05 -3.66
N THR A 258 2.20 23.99 -4.32
CA THR A 258 3.02 25.17 -4.61
C THR A 258 2.24 26.29 -5.31
N LEU A 259 1.29 25.97 -6.19
CA LEU A 259 0.55 26.98 -6.95
C LEU A 259 -0.40 27.80 -6.08
N SER A 260 -1.12 27.16 -5.15
CA SER A 260 -2.05 27.88 -4.26
C SER A 260 -1.36 28.43 -3.02
N ASP A 261 -0.41 27.68 -2.44
CA ASP A 261 0.11 27.96 -1.10
C ASP A 261 1.33 28.90 -1.13
N VAL A 262 2.16 28.83 -2.19
CA VAL A 262 3.38 29.64 -2.33
C VAL A 262 3.18 30.75 -3.36
N LEU A 263 2.61 30.44 -4.54
CA LEU A 263 2.39 31.41 -5.59
C LEU A 263 1.06 32.17 -5.45
N HIS A 264 0.21 31.77 -4.51
CA HIS A 264 -1.10 32.38 -4.22
C HIS A 264 -2.01 32.48 -5.45
N LEU A 265 -1.92 31.54 -6.40
CA LEU A 265 -2.78 31.53 -7.57
C LEU A 265 -4.24 31.35 -7.17
N LYS A 266 -5.12 32.20 -7.68
CA LYS A 266 -6.56 32.11 -7.47
C LYS A 266 -7.19 31.39 -8.66
N ARG A 267 -7.54 30.11 -8.47
CA ARG A 267 -8.16 29.25 -9.48
C ARG A 267 -9.13 28.29 -8.80
N ASP A 268 -10.28 28.08 -9.41
CA ASP A 268 -11.35 27.23 -8.85
C ASP A 268 -10.93 25.77 -8.67
N ASP A 269 -10.03 25.27 -9.53
CA ASP A 269 -9.52 23.91 -9.50
C ASP A 269 -8.47 23.65 -8.40
N LEU A 270 -7.99 24.68 -7.68
CA LEU A 270 -7.02 24.54 -6.59
C LEU A 270 -7.67 24.41 -5.21
N GLY A 271 -8.98 24.58 -5.12
CA GLY A 271 -9.73 24.40 -3.87
C GLY A 271 -9.42 25.46 -2.80
N LEU A 272 -9.74 25.15 -1.55
CA LEU A 272 -9.54 26.04 -0.40
C LEU A 272 -8.06 26.13 -0.03
N THR A 273 -7.52 27.36 0.05
CA THR A 273 -6.11 27.61 0.37
C THR A 273 -5.80 27.42 1.86
N VAL A 274 -4.52 27.19 2.20
CA VAL A 274 -4.01 27.17 3.58
C VAL A 274 -4.39 28.46 4.32
N THR A 275 -4.18 29.62 3.69
CA THR A 275 -4.52 30.96 4.24
C THR A 275 -6.00 31.06 4.62
N SER A 276 -6.91 30.62 3.75
CA SER A 276 -8.35 30.68 4.02
C SER A 276 -8.75 29.72 5.16
N ALA A 277 -8.14 28.55 5.23
CA ALA A 277 -8.38 27.57 6.29
C ALA A 277 -7.89 28.08 7.65
N LEU A 278 -6.68 28.66 7.71
CA LEU A 278 -6.11 29.23 8.95
C LEU A 278 -6.95 30.38 9.48
N ARG A 279 -7.39 31.29 8.59
CA ARG A 279 -8.29 32.40 8.97
C ARG A 279 -9.59 31.89 9.59
N ARG A 280 -10.22 30.88 8.93
CA ARG A 280 -11.47 30.29 9.42
C ARG A 280 -11.31 29.62 10.78
N ILE A 281 -10.19 28.91 11.00
CA ILE A 281 -9.88 28.28 12.28
C ILE A 281 -9.58 29.33 13.35
N ALA A 282 -8.88 30.40 13.00
CA ALA A 282 -8.60 31.51 13.91
C ALA A 282 -9.89 32.24 14.34
N ASP A 283 -10.85 32.47 13.41
CA ASP A 283 -12.12 33.10 13.70
C ASP A 283 -13.00 32.27 14.67
N GLU A 284 -12.89 30.93 14.64
CA GLU A 284 -13.60 30.03 15.55
C GLU A 284 -12.83 29.73 16.86
N ASP A 285 -11.58 30.20 16.95
CA ASP A 285 -10.66 30.01 18.10
C ASP A 285 -10.43 28.55 18.48
N ARG A 286 -10.85 27.59 17.59
CA ARG A 286 -10.75 26.15 17.76
C ARG A 286 -10.74 25.42 16.43
N GLY A 287 -9.71 24.62 16.20
CA GLY A 287 -9.63 23.80 15.00
C GLY A 287 -8.26 23.24 14.72
N VAL A 288 -8.19 22.43 13.65
CA VAL A 288 -6.97 21.77 13.18
C VAL A 288 -6.84 21.92 11.67
N LEU A 289 -5.73 22.50 11.24
CA LEU A 289 -5.28 22.40 9.85
C LEU A 289 -4.17 21.38 9.77
N LEU A 290 -4.39 20.26 9.06
CA LEU A 290 -3.34 19.34 8.67
C LEU A 290 -2.77 19.75 7.32
N VAL A 291 -1.44 19.79 7.22
CA VAL A 291 -0.72 20.03 5.97
C VAL A 291 0.11 18.79 5.64
N LEU A 292 -0.38 18.02 4.67
CA LEU A 292 0.32 16.85 4.17
C LEU A 292 1.35 17.27 3.13
N SER A 293 2.55 16.67 3.16
CA SER A 293 3.53 16.87 2.09
C SER A 293 2.97 16.33 0.78
N GLY A 294 2.86 17.19 -0.22
CA GLY A 294 2.48 16.81 -1.59
C GLY A 294 3.69 16.40 -2.42
N GLU A 295 3.45 15.67 -3.48
CA GLU A 295 4.45 15.41 -4.52
C GLU A 295 4.38 16.56 -5.54
N ASP A 296 5.17 17.60 -5.32
CA ASP A 296 5.36 18.70 -6.27
C ASP A 296 6.49 18.35 -7.24
N THR A 297 6.34 17.22 -8.00
CA THR A 297 7.28 16.92 -9.08
C THR A 297 7.14 17.95 -10.21
N PRO A 298 8.21 18.22 -10.99
CA PRO A 298 8.13 19.14 -12.12
C PRO A 298 7.00 18.78 -13.09
N GLU A 299 6.79 17.49 -13.35
CA GLU A 299 5.77 16.97 -14.26
C GLU A 299 4.35 17.24 -13.71
N ALA A 300 4.12 16.97 -12.41
CA ALA A 300 2.84 17.23 -11.75
C ALA A 300 2.51 18.73 -11.72
N LEU A 301 3.50 19.57 -11.43
CA LEU A 301 3.32 21.03 -11.44
C LEU A 301 3.03 21.55 -12.85
N LEU A 302 3.74 21.07 -13.87
CA LEU A 302 3.50 21.45 -15.27
C LEU A 302 2.12 21.02 -15.75
N ALA A 303 1.66 19.80 -15.41
CA ALA A 303 0.32 19.32 -15.74
C ALA A 303 -0.75 20.22 -15.12
N ARG A 304 -0.63 20.56 -13.81
CA ARG A 304 -1.53 21.49 -13.12
C ARG A 304 -1.51 22.90 -13.73
N LEU A 305 -0.34 23.42 -14.11
CA LEU A 305 -0.24 24.73 -14.79
C LEU A 305 -0.97 24.70 -16.15
N LYS A 306 -0.85 23.64 -16.91
CA LYS A 306 -1.50 23.46 -18.21
C LYS A 306 -2.98 23.06 -18.11
N ARG A 307 -3.53 22.88 -16.88
CA ARG A 307 -4.88 22.37 -16.63
C ARG A 307 -5.14 21.02 -17.31
N GLN A 308 -4.09 20.22 -17.45
CA GLN A 308 -4.19 18.85 -17.95
C GLN A 308 -4.64 17.94 -16.83
N PRO A 309 -5.41 16.86 -17.12
CA PRO A 309 -5.64 15.81 -16.13
C PRO A 309 -4.32 15.35 -15.52
N ALA A 310 -4.34 14.96 -14.24
CA ALA A 310 -3.15 14.36 -13.65
C ALA A 310 -2.74 13.15 -14.49
N THR A 311 -1.45 13.05 -14.80
CA THR A 311 -0.87 11.94 -15.57
C THR A 311 -0.78 10.65 -14.76
N LEU A 312 -1.29 10.62 -13.53
CA LEU A 312 -1.40 9.41 -12.73
C LEU A 312 -2.48 8.51 -13.31
N ALA A 313 -2.18 7.21 -13.37
CA ALA A 313 -3.23 6.21 -13.62
C ALA A 313 -4.35 6.39 -12.56
N PRO A 314 -5.62 6.10 -12.91
CA PRO A 314 -6.75 6.23 -11.97
C PRO A 314 -6.50 5.54 -10.63
N GLU A 315 -5.84 4.39 -10.65
CA GLU A 315 -5.46 3.58 -9.49
C GLU A 315 -4.47 4.29 -8.57
N ASP A 316 -3.43 4.89 -9.14
CA ASP A 316 -2.44 5.65 -8.37
C ASP A 316 -3.09 6.87 -7.69
N ALA A 317 -4.08 7.48 -8.37
CA ALA A 317 -4.85 8.59 -7.82
C ALA A 317 -5.73 8.14 -6.64
N GLN A 318 -6.41 7.00 -6.77
CA GLN A 318 -7.24 6.42 -5.71
C GLN A 318 -6.40 5.96 -4.51
N GLN A 319 -5.28 5.28 -4.76
CA GLN A 319 -4.34 4.86 -3.72
C GLN A 319 -3.75 6.07 -2.99
N GLN A 320 -3.41 7.13 -3.74
CA GLN A 320 -2.93 8.38 -3.15
C GLN A 320 -4.00 9.05 -2.28
N GLU A 321 -5.27 9.03 -2.70
CA GLU A 321 -6.39 9.57 -1.92
C GLU A 321 -6.60 8.78 -0.62
N TRP A 322 -6.61 7.45 -0.67
CA TRP A 322 -6.73 6.59 0.54
C TRP A 322 -5.58 6.81 1.50
N ARG A 323 -4.38 6.93 0.99
CA ARG A 323 -3.21 7.20 1.81
C ARG A 323 -3.29 8.58 2.48
N GLN A 324 -3.67 9.62 1.75
CA GLN A 324 -3.86 10.96 2.32
C GLN A 324 -4.94 10.95 3.40
N LEU A 325 -6.03 10.23 3.16
CA LEU A 325 -7.10 10.03 4.13
C LEU A 325 -6.60 9.29 5.38
N GLY A 326 -5.89 8.19 5.21
CA GLY A 326 -5.31 7.39 6.30
C GLY A 326 -4.30 8.19 7.13
N LEU A 327 -3.37 8.93 6.49
CA LEU A 327 -2.42 9.80 7.17
C LEU A 327 -3.14 10.91 7.96
N GLY A 328 -4.09 11.59 7.32
CA GLY A 328 -4.89 12.63 7.97
C GLY A 328 -5.67 12.09 9.17
N ALA A 329 -6.27 10.91 9.04
CA ALA A 329 -7.00 10.25 10.11
C ALA A 329 -6.10 9.86 11.28
N GLN A 330 -4.93 9.28 11.02
CA GLN A 330 -3.95 8.95 12.07
C GLN A 330 -3.47 10.21 12.81
N MET A 331 -3.20 11.31 12.10
CA MET A 331 -2.76 12.57 12.71
C MET A 331 -3.86 13.17 13.58
N LEU A 332 -5.13 13.20 13.13
CA LEU A 332 -6.27 13.69 13.91
C LEU A 332 -6.50 12.82 15.16
N ALA A 333 -6.44 11.49 15.02
CA ALA A 333 -6.56 10.57 16.14
C ALA A 333 -5.43 10.74 17.16
N ASP A 334 -4.18 10.97 16.71
CA ASP A 334 -3.00 11.22 17.55
C ASP A 334 -3.08 12.57 18.29
N LEU A 335 -3.80 13.56 17.73
CA LEU A 335 -4.14 14.83 18.41
C LEU A 335 -5.29 14.69 19.41
N GLY A 336 -5.94 13.52 19.50
CA GLY A 336 -7.08 13.29 20.38
C GLY A 336 -8.43 13.70 19.81
N VAL A 337 -8.49 14.18 18.57
CA VAL A 337 -9.75 14.54 17.90
C VAL A 337 -10.62 13.29 17.73
N ARG A 338 -11.95 13.45 17.93
CA ARG A 338 -12.92 12.37 17.75
C ARG A 338 -14.06 12.75 16.82
N LYS A 339 -14.54 13.99 16.89
CA LYS A 339 -15.65 14.50 16.09
C LYS A 339 -15.17 15.60 15.16
N LEU A 340 -15.47 15.48 13.89
CA LEU A 340 -14.97 16.35 12.83
C LEU A 340 -16.09 17.20 12.26
N ARG A 341 -15.86 18.53 12.21
CA ARG A 341 -16.51 19.46 11.31
C ARG A 341 -15.56 19.69 10.14
N VAL A 342 -15.80 19.03 9.02
CA VAL A 342 -14.85 19.01 7.89
C VAL A 342 -14.99 20.29 7.07
N LEU A 343 -13.91 21.07 7.02
CA LEU A 343 -13.85 22.29 6.21
C LEU A 343 -13.50 21.95 4.76
N GLY A 344 -14.47 22.09 3.86
CA GLY A 344 -14.30 21.89 2.42
C GLY A 344 -15.47 21.17 1.75
N THR A 345 -15.30 20.84 0.47
CA THR A 345 -16.35 20.18 -0.32
C THR A 345 -16.77 18.84 0.31
N PRO A 346 -18.08 18.59 0.49
CA PRO A 346 -18.55 17.31 1.02
C PRO A 346 -18.05 16.14 0.21
N ARG A 347 -17.40 15.17 0.89
CA ARG A 347 -16.91 13.93 0.31
C ARG A 347 -17.32 12.76 1.21
N LYS A 348 -17.53 11.60 0.63
CA LYS A 348 -17.72 10.38 1.38
C LYS A 348 -16.34 9.91 1.89
N LEU A 349 -16.06 10.16 3.16
CA LEU A 349 -14.82 9.75 3.81
C LEU A 349 -15.01 8.34 4.38
N VAL A 350 -14.53 7.33 3.65
CA VAL A 350 -14.65 5.91 4.04
C VAL A 350 -13.50 5.53 4.98
N GLY A 351 -13.78 4.71 6.01
CA GLY A 351 -12.74 4.15 6.89
C GLY A 351 -12.39 5.00 8.12
N LEU A 352 -12.92 6.22 8.28
CA LEU A 352 -12.62 7.08 9.44
C LEU A 352 -13.02 6.45 10.79
N ALA A 353 -14.09 5.64 10.80
CA ALA A 353 -14.55 4.94 12.00
C ALA A 353 -13.48 3.99 12.58
N GLY A 354 -12.63 3.38 11.73
CA GLY A 354 -11.49 2.55 12.16
C GLY A 354 -10.47 3.30 12.99
N PHE A 355 -10.37 4.63 12.81
CA PHE A 355 -9.51 5.51 13.61
C PHE A 355 -10.25 6.16 14.81
N GLY A 356 -11.50 5.79 15.07
CA GLY A 356 -12.33 6.38 16.12
C GLY A 356 -12.74 7.83 15.80
N LEU A 357 -12.84 8.18 14.52
CA LEU A 357 -13.25 9.50 14.02
C LEU A 357 -14.67 9.46 13.46
N GLU A 358 -15.45 10.50 13.77
CA GLU A 358 -16.82 10.70 13.31
C GLU A 358 -16.95 12.07 12.60
N VAL A 359 -17.48 12.09 11.36
CA VAL A 359 -17.83 13.35 10.68
C VAL A 359 -19.23 13.75 11.10
N VAL A 360 -19.35 14.88 11.80
CA VAL A 360 -20.64 15.40 12.29
C VAL A 360 -21.18 16.51 11.38
N GLU A 361 -20.31 17.20 10.63
CA GLU A 361 -20.70 18.33 9.78
C GLU A 361 -19.68 18.54 8.64
N HIS A 362 -20.16 19.05 7.51
CA HIS A 362 -19.35 19.66 6.45
C HIS A 362 -19.61 21.18 6.42
N VAL A 363 -18.53 21.97 6.42
CA VAL A 363 -18.58 23.43 6.52
C VAL A 363 -17.98 24.09 5.27
#